data_8f4d291b7bcf8a81916a62a1c1d95595
#
_entry.id   8f4d291b7bcf8a81916a62a1c1d95595
#
_cell.length_a   1.000
_cell.length_b   1.000
_cell.length_c   1.000
_cell.angle_alpha   90.00
_cell.angle_beta   90.00
_cell.angle_gamma   90.00
#
_symmetry.space_group_name_H-M   'P 1'
#
loop_
_entity.id
_entity.type
_entity.pdbx_description
1 polymer ?
#
loop_
_entity_poly.entity_id
_entity_poly.type
_entity_poly.pdbx_seq_one_letter_code
_entity_poly.pdbx_strand_id
1 'polypeptide(L)'
;FENAIGYAAINAHHNRFDITGSEKNGLDMVEDHGERTVVVGQFPGLAKRLPNAAIIERDPLPGCYPEEAAETLLPNAKQVIITASAISNGSIAPLLDLSKNAFVIIVGPSAPLSAKLFDFNVNAVSGYIAMNTDALIHTVMEGGAVSAMRPHGRFLTLMR
;
A
#
# COMPACT_ATOMS: atom_id res chain seq x y z
N PHE A 1 -10.03 -3.05 -17.39
CA PHE A 1 -8.77 -3.24 -18.12
C PHE A 1 -8.10 -1.88 -18.35
N GLU A 2 -8.82 -0.86 -18.79
CA GLU A 2 -8.33 0.50 -19.06
C GLU A 2 -7.71 1.15 -17.81
N ASN A 3 -8.37 1.03 -16.65
CA ASN A 3 -7.84 1.53 -15.38
C ASN A 3 -6.48 0.90 -15.02
N ALA A 4 -6.31 -0.39 -15.28
CA ALA A 4 -5.06 -1.08 -14.98
C ALA A 4 -3.91 -0.58 -15.88
N ILE A 5 -4.18 -0.31 -17.16
CA ILE A 5 -3.20 0.24 -18.10
C ILE A 5 -2.83 1.68 -17.70
N GLY A 6 -3.83 2.52 -17.43
CA GLY A 6 -3.61 3.89 -16.98
C GLY A 6 -2.79 3.94 -15.69
N TYR A 7 -3.11 3.06 -14.76
CA TYR A 7 -2.39 2.96 -13.49
C TYR A 7 -0.94 2.46 -13.67
N ALA A 8 -0.72 1.50 -14.56
CA ALA A 8 0.62 1.04 -14.92
C ALA A 8 1.46 2.18 -15.54
N ALA A 9 0.87 3.02 -16.39
CA ALA A 9 1.54 4.19 -16.98
C ALA A 9 1.91 5.23 -15.91
N ILE A 10 1.03 5.48 -14.92
CA ILE A 10 1.32 6.35 -13.77
C ILE A 10 2.50 5.80 -12.98
N ASN A 11 2.52 4.50 -12.70
CA ASN A 11 3.64 3.87 -12.00
C ASN A 11 4.94 3.97 -12.80
N ALA A 12 4.92 3.70 -14.10
CA ALA A 12 6.10 3.82 -14.95
C ALA A 12 6.68 5.24 -14.97
N HIS A 13 5.80 6.26 -14.87
CA HIS A 13 6.21 7.66 -14.81
C HIS A 13 6.84 8.03 -13.45
N HIS A 14 6.29 7.57 -12.35
CA HIS A 14 6.70 7.98 -11.02
C HIS A 14 7.75 7.06 -10.37
N ASN A 15 7.69 5.74 -10.61
CA ASN A 15 8.56 4.76 -9.95
C ASN A 15 9.87 4.55 -10.73
N ARG A 16 10.59 5.64 -10.96
CA ARG A 16 11.83 5.66 -11.75
C ARG A 16 13.01 5.23 -10.90
N PHE A 17 14.06 4.70 -11.57
CA PHE A 17 15.29 4.22 -10.92
C PHE A 17 16.08 5.33 -10.20
N ASP A 18 15.92 6.58 -10.62
CA ASP A 18 16.62 7.77 -10.11
C ASP A 18 15.92 8.46 -8.93
N ILE A 19 14.73 7.98 -8.54
CA ILE A 19 14.02 8.53 -7.38
C ILE A 19 14.72 8.16 -6.07
N THR A 20 14.76 9.09 -5.14
CA THR A 20 15.37 8.92 -3.81
C THR A 20 14.30 8.92 -2.72
N GLY A 21 14.55 8.18 -1.64
CA GLY A 21 13.65 8.07 -0.49
C GLY A 21 14.21 7.09 0.53
N SER A 22 13.42 6.73 1.52
CA SER A 22 13.80 5.73 2.53
C SER A 22 13.69 4.31 1.96
N GLU A 23 14.71 3.48 2.14
CA GLU A 23 14.68 2.06 1.77
C GLU A 23 13.92 1.17 2.79
N LYS A 24 13.40 1.77 3.85
CA LYS A 24 12.52 1.05 4.78
C LYS A 24 11.21 0.72 4.08
N ASN A 25 10.72 -0.50 4.31
CA ASN A 25 9.38 -0.87 3.89
C ASN A 25 8.35 0.00 4.66
N GLY A 26 7.28 0.44 3.99
CA GLY A 26 6.24 1.22 4.63
C GLY A 26 5.64 0.58 5.88
N LEU A 27 5.52 -0.75 5.91
CA LEU A 27 5.07 -1.48 7.09
C LEU A 27 6.05 -1.42 8.28
N ASP A 28 7.33 -1.12 8.04
CA ASP A 28 8.33 -0.96 9.11
C ASP A 28 8.30 0.45 9.75
N MET A 29 7.47 1.34 9.20
CA MET A 29 7.29 2.71 9.66
C MET A 29 6.04 2.87 10.54
N VAL A 30 5.31 1.79 10.73
CA VAL A 30 4.04 1.77 11.48
C VAL A 30 4.24 1.06 12.80
N GLU A 31 3.64 1.60 13.86
CA GLU A 31 3.59 0.98 15.18
C GLU A 31 2.23 0.30 15.39
N ASP A 32 2.22 -0.79 16.17
CA ASP A 32 0.98 -1.46 16.55
C ASP A 32 0.31 -0.71 17.72
N HIS A 33 -0.77 0.00 17.43
CA HIS A 33 -1.60 0.69 18.42
C HIS A 33 -2.91 -0.07 18.73
N GLY A 34 -2.91 -1.38 18.53
CA GLY A 34 -4.12 -2.21 18.65
C GLY A 34 -5.12 -1.87 17.56
N GLU A 35 -6.42 -1.93 17.84
CA GLU A 35 -7.50 -1.65 16.90
C GLU A 35 -7.47 -0.22 16.31
N ARG A 36 -6.66 0.69 16.86
CA ARG A 36 -6.44 2.01 16.27
C ARG A 36 -5.37 2.02 15.17
N THR A 37 -4.73 0.89 14.92
CA THR A 37 -3.98 0.62 13.69
C THR A 37 -4.90 -0.15 12.77
N VAL A 38 -5.36 0.49 11.70
CA VAL A 38 -6.28 -0.12 10.73
C VAL A 38 -5.54 -0.39 9.42
N VAL A 39 -5.69 -1.60 8.93
CA VAL A 39 -5.09 -2.03 7.66
C VAL A 39 -6.19 -2.35 6.66
N VAL A 40 -6.18 -1.68 5.53
CA VAL A 40 -7.08 -1.95 4.41
C VAL A 40 -6.34 -2.79 3.37
N GLY A 41 -6.76 -4.03 3.23
CA GLY A 41 -6.10 -5.05 2.43
C GLY A 41 -5.17 -5.94 3.24
N GLN A 42 -4.97 -7.16 2.77
CA GLN A 42 -4.12 -8.14 3.43
C GLN A 42 -2.70 -8.12 2.88
N PHE A 43 -1.71 -8.14 3.77
CA PHE A 43 -0.29 -8.18 3.41
C PHE A 43 0.39 -9.43 3.98
N PRO A 44 1.32 -10.04 3.24
CA PRO A 44 2.10 -11.16 3.76
C PRO A 44 2.87 -10.79 5.05
N GLY A 45 2.73 -11.60 6.09
CA GLY A 45 3.42 -11.42 7.36
C GLY A 45 2.85 -10.33 8.26
N LEU A 46 1.68 -9.78 7.94
CA LEU A 46 1.01 -8.71 8.70
C LEU A 46 0.78 -9.10 10.16
N ALA A 47 0.27 -10.31 10.43
CA ALA A 47 -0.02 -10.79 11.78
C ALA A 47 1.21 -10.87 12.70
N LYS A 48 2.42 -10.97 12.14
CA LYS A 48 3.67 -10.91 12.93
C LYS A 48 4.10 -9.48 13.25
N ARG A 49 3.77 -8.53 12.40
CA ARG A 49 4.18 -7.13 12.52
C ARG A 49 3.19 -6.30 13.31
N LEU A 50 1.92 -6.51 13.06
CA LEU A 50 0.80 -5.78 13.63
C LEU A 50 -0.26 -6.77 14.13
N PRO A 51 0.04 -7.54 15.20
CA PRO A 51 -0.83 -8.64 15.65
C PRO A 51 -2.18 -8.18 16.18
N ASN A 52 -2.30 -6.92 16.60
CA ASN A 52 -3.52 -6.37 17.19
C ASN A 52 -4.23 -5.37 16.28
N ALA A 53 -3.73 -5.15 15.06
CA ALA A 53 -4.35 -4.23 14.12
C ALA A 53 -5.70 -4.76 13.61
N ALA A 54 -6.65 -3.85 13.39
CA ALA A 54 -7.90 -4.17 12.71
C ALA A 54 -7.64 -4.27 11.19
N ILE A 55 -7.94 -5.42 10.60
CA ILE A 55 -7.72 -5.67 9.17
C ILE A 55 -9.08 -5.64 8.48
N ILE A 56 -9.24 -4.77 7.49
CA ILE A 56 -10.42 -4.68 6.63
C ILE A 56 -10.08 -5.34 5.29
N GLU A 57 -10.91 -6.29 4.86
CA GLU A 57 -10.72 -6.99 3.60
C GLU A 57 -12.08 -7.16 2.90
N ARG A 58 -12.09 -7.07 1.56
CA ARG A 58 -13.30 -7.23 0.75
C ARG A 58 -13.88 -8.64 0.85
N ASP A 59 -13.02 -9.64 0.80
CA ASP A 59 -13.34 -11.05 1.02
C ASP A 59 -12.73 -11.49 2.36
N PRO A 60 -13.39 -11.18 3.49
CA PRO A 60 -12.76 -11.27 4.80
C PRO A 60 -12.47 -12.72 5.20
N LEU A 61 -11.22 -12.98 5.55
CA LEU A 61 -10.83 -14.21 6.22
C LEU A 61 -11.19 -14.16 7.72
N PRO A 62 -11.23 -15.30 8.42
CA PRO A 62 -11.44 -15.31 9.87
C PRO A 62 -10.48 -14.35 10.59
N GLY A 63 -11.03 -13.45 11.39
CA GLY A 63 -10.29 -12.40 12.10
C GLY A 63 -10.13 -11.07 11.34
N CYS A 64 -10.65 -10.98 10.11
CA CYS A 64 -10.73 -9.72 9.37
C CYS A 64 -12.14 -9.13 9.44
N TYR A 65 -12.21 -7.81 9.32
CA TYR A 65 -13.46 -7.06 9.20
C TYR A 65 -13.87 -6.94 7.72
N PRO A 66 -15.17 -6.91 7.42
CA PRO A 66 -15.65 -6.66 6.07
C PRO A 66 -15.46 -5.18 5.68
N GLU A 67 -15.62 -4.88 4.37
CA GLU A 67 -15.37 -3.54 3.80
C GLU A 67 -16.19 -2.44 4.48
N GLU A 68 -17.42 -2.72 4.88
CA GLU A 68 -18.32 -1.79 5.55
C GLU A 68 -17.82 -1.31 6.92
N ALA A 69 -16.95 -2.08 7.56
CA ALA A 69 -16.35 -1.69 8.83
C ALA A 69 -15.43 -0.46 8.70
N ALA A 70 -15.05 -0.08 7.49
CA ALA A 70 -14.26 1.12 7.22
C ALA A 70 -14.92 2.39 7.77
N GLU A 71 -16.25 2.52 7.66
CA GLU A 71 -17.00 3.68 8.15
C GLU A 71 -16.88 3.88 9.67
N THR A 72 -16.68 2.79 10.40
CA THR A 72 -16.57 2.82 11.87
C THR A 72 -15.12 2.88 12.34
N LEU A 73 -14.23 2.11 11.69
CA LEU A 73 -12.85 1.94 12.15
C LEU A 73 -11.95 3.10 11.73
N LEU A 74 -12.03 3.58 10.48
CA LEU A 74 -11.11 4.58 9.95
C LEU A 74 -11.21 5.94 10.64
N PRO A 75 -12.40 6.49 10.97
CA PRO A 75 -12.50 7.78 11.67
C PRO A 75 -11.85 7.81 13.05
N ASN A 76 -11.72 6.64 13.71
CA ASN A 76 -11.15 6.48 15.03
C ASN A 76 -9.70 5.97 15.01
N ALA A 77 -9.16 5.71 13.83
CA ALA A 77 -7.81 5.20 13.67
C ALA A 77 -6.75 6.27 14.00
N LYS A 78 -5.64 5.83 14.57
CA LYS A 78 -4.42 6.63 14.75
C LYS A 78 -3.49 6.47 13.54
N GLN A 79 -3.47 5.27 12.99
CA GLN A 79 -2.70 4.93 11.80
C GLN A 79 -3.55 4.08 10.85
N VAL A 80 -3.43 4.36 9.56
CA VAL A 80 -4.12 3.64 8.50
C VAL A 80 -3.13 3.23 7.43
N ILE A 81 -3.06 1.94 7.18
CA ILE A 81 -2.28 1.36 6.09
C ILE A 81 -3.25 0.96 4.99
N ILE A 82 -3.08 1.51 3.79
CA ILE A 82 -3.95 1.20 2.65
C ILE A 82 -3.15 0.49 1.58
N THR A 83 -3.66 -0.63 1.09
CA THR A 83 -3.06 -1.31 -0.07
C THR A 83 -3.10 -0.41 -1.30
N ALA A 84 -2.01 -0.38 -2.07
CA ALA A 84 -1.97 0.34 -3.34
C ALA A 84 -3.03 -0.15 -4.36
N SER A 85 -3.53 -1.36 -4.20
CA SER A 85 -4.63 -1.89 -5.01
C SER A 85 -5.92 -1.05 -4.91
N ALA A 86 -6.10 -0.31 -3.80
CA ALA A 86 -7.24 0.61 -3.62
C ALA A 86 -7.23 1.77 -4.63
N ILE A 87 -6.06 2.14 -5.15
CA ILE A 87 -5.98 3.15 -6.23
C ILE A 87 -6.45 2.53 -7.54
N SER A 88 -5.95 1.33 -7.88
CA SER A 88 -6.27 0.68 -9.16
C SER A 88 -7.73 0.25 -9.28
N ASN A 89 -8.38 -0.09 -8.16
CA ASN A 89 -9.79 -0.47 -8.14
C ASN A 89 -10.76 0.69 -7.85
N GLY A 90 -10.22 1.91 -7.62
CA GLY A 90 -11.01 3.13 -7.42
C GLY A 90 -11.57 3.34 -6.01
N SER A 91 -11.25 2.47 -5.02
CA SER A 91 -11.77 2.59 -3.66
C SER A 91 -10.99 3.56 -2.77
N ILE A 92 -9.89 4.14 -3.24
CA ILE A 92 -8.97 4.95 -2.44
C ILE A 92 -9.61 6.23 -1.87
N ALA A 93 -10.43 6.94 -2.66
CA ALA A 93 -10.93 8.27 -2.27
C ALA A 93 -11.79 8.23 -0.98
N PRO A 94 -12.83 7.38 -0.86
CA PRO A 94 -13.60 7.29 0.39
C PRO A 94 -12.75 6.83 1.57
N LEU A 95 -11.76 5.96 1.37
CA LEU A 95 -10.85 5.54 2.45
C LEU A 95 -10.02 6.70 2.99
N LEU A 96 -9.49 7.56 2.11
CA LEU A 96 -8.75 8.76 2.52
C LEU A 96 -9.65 9.77 3.24
N ASP A 97 -10.88 9.94 2.75
CA ASP A 97 -11.86 10.82 3.39
C ASP A 97 -12.22 10.38 4.81
N LEU A 98 -12.36 9.09 5.05
CA LEU A 98 -12.60 8.52 6.38
C LEU A 98 -11.37 8.60 7.29
N SER A 99 -10.16 8.68 6.72
CA SER A 99 -8.87 8.62 7.45
C SER A 99 -8.26 10.00 7.72
N LYS A 100 -9.02 11.09 7.65
CA LYS A 100 -8.50 12.49 7.74
C LYS A 100 -7.71 12.79 9.01
N ASN A 101 -8.00 12.10 10.11
CA ASN A 101 -7.37 12.32 11.41
C ASN A 101 -6.23 11.33 11.71
N ALA A 102 -5.96 10.41 10.81
CA ALA A 102 -4.96 9.36 10.99
C ALA A 102 -3.65 9.68 10.25
N PHE A 103 -2.57 9.03 10.68
CA PHE A 103 -1.36 8.91 9.86
C PHE A 103 -1.65 7.86 8.76
N VAL A 104 -1.68 8.29 7.51
CA VAL A 104 -2.04 7.43 6.38
C VAL A 104 -0.79 7.06 5.59
N ILE A 105 -0.63 5.76 5.36
CA ILE A 105 0.41 5.24 4.48
C ILE A 105 -0.20 4.34 3.40
N ILE A 106 0.20 4.55 2.14
CA ILE A 106 -0.14 3.67 1.02
C ILE A 106 1.03 2.73 0.77
N VAL A 107 0.76 1.42 0.76
CA VAL A 107 1.80 0.38 0.64
C VAL A 107 1.45 -0.60 -0.46
N GLY A 108 2.42 -0.94 -1.28
CA GLY A 108 2.30 -2.00 -2.28
C GLY A 108 3.25 -1.81 -3.45
N PRO A 109 3.61 -2.88 -4.18
CA PRO A 109 4.53 -2.77 -5.31
C PRO A 109 4.01 -1.83 -6.42
N SER A 110 2.70 -1.69 -6.52
CA SER A 110 2.06 -0.78 -7.48
C SER A 110 1.79 0.63 -6.94
N ALA A 111 2.25 0.99 -5.72
CA ALA A 111 2.08 2.35 -5.22
C ALA A 111 2.90 3.35 -6.04
N PRO A 112 2.28 4.42 -6.60
CA PRO A 112 3.01 5.42 -7.35
C PRO A 112 3.81 6.31 -6.39
N LEU A 113 5.12 6.36 -6.57
CA LEU A 113 6.04 7.16 -5.77
C LEU A 113 5.95 8.63 -6.16
N SER A 114 4.81 9.24 -5.84
CA SER A 114 4.49 10.62 -6.19
C SER A 114 4.17 11.45 -4.95
N ALA A 115 4.88 12.57 -4.79
CA ALA A 115 4.60 13.55 -3.74
C ALA A 115 3.19 14.18 -3.86
N LYS A 116 2.55 14.10 -5.03
CA LYS A 116 1.18 14.55 -5.23
C LYS A 116 0.16 13.84 -4.34
N LEU A 117 0.45 12.62 -3.89
CA LEU A 117 -0.42 11.91 -2.96
C LEU A 117 -0.51 12.60 -1.58
N PHE A 118 0.49 13.37 -1.22
CA PHE A 118 0.50 14.12 0.04
C PHE A 118 -0.57 15.23 0.09
N ASP A 119 -1.03 15.69 -1.07
CA ASP A 119 -2.12 16.67 -1.17
C ASP A 119 -3.48 16.06 -0.75
N PHE A 120 -3.57 14.72 -0.70
CA PHE A 120 -4.77 13.94 -0.35
C PHE A 120 -4.69 13.30 1.03
N ASN A 121 -4.05 13.95 1.99
CA ASN A 121 -3.91 13.45 3.36
C ASN A 121 -3.11 12.13 3.49
N VAL A 122 -2.25 11.83 2.53
CA VAL A 122 -1.29 10.73 2.63
C VAL A 122 -0.01 11.24 3.28
N ASN A 123 0.51 10.53 4.27
CA ASN A 123 1.73 10.89 4.99
C ASN A 123 2.96 10.15 4.45
N ALA A 124 2.76 8.93 3.95
CA ALA A 124 3.82 8.15 3.35
C ALA A 124 3.31 7.28 2.20
N VAL A 125 4.17 7.00 1.24
CA VAL A 125 3.91 6.10 0.11
C VAL A 125 5.07 5.16 -0.04
N SER A 126 4.80 3.85 0.03
CA SER A 126 5.81 2.80 -0.14
C SER A 126 5.52 1.99 -1.40
N GLY A 127 6.36 2.16 -2.40
CA GLY A 127 6.26 1.54 -3.71
C GLY A 127 7.49 0.73 -4.08
N TYR A 128 7.46 0.14 -5.26
CA TYR A 128 8.52 -0.69 -5.80
C TYR A 128 9.12 -0.07 -7.06
N ILE A 129 10.44 -0.12 -7.18
CA ILE A 129 11.20 0.33 -8.34
C ILE A 129 11.83 -0.89 -9.01
N ALA A 130 11.48 -1.12 -10.27
CA ALA A 130 12.11 -2.16 -11.08
C ALA A 130 13.54 -1.75 -11.46
N MET A 131 14.52 -2.60 -11.15
CA MET A 131 15.93 -2.40 -11.51
C MET A 131 16.38 -3.34 -12.63
N ASN A 132 15.75 -4.52 -12.72
CA ASN A 132 15.93 -5.48 -13.80
C ASN A 132 14.54 -5.83 -14.39
N THR A 133 14.16 -5.09 -15.41
CA THR A 133 12.81 -5.17 -16.01
C THR A 133 12.55 -6.52 -16.65
N ASP A 134 13.51 -7.09 -17.36
CA ASP A 134 13.33 -8.35 -18.09
C ASP A 134 13.10 -9.51 -17.10
N ALA A 135 13.94 -9.61 -16.07
CA ALA A 135 13.78 -10.63 -15.05
C ALA A 135 12.48 -10.44 -14.25
N LEU A 136 12.07 -9.19 -13.99
CA LEU A 136 10.80 -8.90 -13.33
C LEU A 136 9.60 -9.33 -14.17
N ILE A 137 9.61 -9.06 -15.47
CA ILE A 137 8.56 -9.48 -16.41
C ILE A 137 8.42 -10.99 -16.39
N HIS A 138 9.51 -11.73 -16.48
CA HIS A 138 9.48 -13.21 -16.39
C HIS A 138 8.87 -13.68 -15.07
N THR A 139 9.31 -13.10 -13.95
CA THR A 139 8.77 -13.45 -12.62
C THR A 139 7.26 -13.23 -12.54
N VAL A 140 6.76 -12.11 -13.07
CA VAL A 140 5.32 -11.79 -13.06
C VAL A 140 4.54 -12.71 -13.99
N MET A 141 5.08 -13.01 -15.17
CA MET A 141 4.44 -13.94 -16.13
C MET A 141 4.31 -15.36 -15.57
N GLU A 142 5.23 -15.78 -14.70
CA GLU A 142 5.19 -17.07 -13.99
C GLU A 142 4.29 -17.04 -12.75
N GLY A 143 3.61 -15.94 -12.47
CA GLY A 143 2.73 -15.79 -11.30
C GLY A 143 3.49 -15.58 -9.99
N GLY A 144 4.71 -15.09 -10.06
CA GLY A 144 5.56 -14.83 -8.90
C GLY A 144 4.95 -13.80 -7.94
N ALA A 145 4.90 -14.13 -6.65
CA ALA A 145 4.46 -13.23 -5.60
C ALA A 145 5.48 -12.09 -5.35
N VAL A 146 5.10 -11.10 -4.55
CA VAL A 146 5.96 -9.93 -4.19
C VAL A 146 7.34 -10.35 -3.66
N SER A 147 7.43 -11.47 -2.96
CA SER A 147 8.71 -12.01 -2.49
C SER A 147 9.66 -12.41 -3.62
N ALA A 148 9.11 -12.94 -4.72
CA ALA A 148 9.87 -13.30 -5.91
C ALA A 148 10.34 -12.08 -6.72
N MET A 149 9.68 -10.94 -6.58
CA MET A 149 10.08 -9.69 -7.24
C MET A 149 11.30 -9.03 -6.60
N ARG A 150 11.57 -9.29 -5.31
CA ARG A 150 12.62 -8.61 -4.52
C ARG A 150 14.02 -8.59 -5.15
N PRO A 151 14.50 -9.67 -5.81
CA PRO A 151 15.82 -9.65 -6.45
C PRO A 151 15.92 -8.74 -7.68
N HIS A 152 14.78 -8.33 -8.24
CA HIS A 152 14.70 -7.59 -9.50
C HIS A 152 14.46 -6.08 -9.33
N GLY A 153 14.43 -5.61 -8.07
CA GLY A 153 14.21 -4.20 -7.78
C GLY A 153 14.29 -3.89 -6.29
N ARG A 154 13.85 -2.70 -5.92
CA ARG A 154 13.88 -2.24 -4.52
C ARG A 154 12.57 -1.59 -4.11
N PHE A 155 12.23 -1.71 -2.85
CA PHE A 155 11.18 -0.91 -2.24
C PHE A 155 11.74 0.44 -1.80
N LEU A 156 10.94 1.47 -1.98
CA LEU A 156 11.26 2.83 -1.56
C LEU A 156 10.02 3.45 -0.91
N THR A 157 10.25 4.24 0.14
CA THR A 157 9.19 4.99 0.80
C THR A 157 9.48 6.48 0.73
N LEU A 158 8.51 7.24 0.20
CA LEU A 158 8.46 8.69 0.29
C LEU A 158 7.67 9.09 1.53
N MET A 159 8.10 10.13 2.20
CA MET A 159 7.40 10.75 3.34
C MET A 159 7.12 12.22 3.04
N ARG A 160 5.99 12.69 3.58
CA ARG A 160 5.60 14.10 3.57
C ARG A 160 6.55 14.94 4.40
#